data_d8a0f13eefb71770f6487435171f35df
#
_entry.id   d8a0f13eefb71770f6487435171f35df
#
_cell.length_a   1.000
_cell.length_b   1.000
_cell.length_c   1.000
_cell.angle_alpha   90.00
_cell.angle_beta   90.00
_cell.angle_gamma   90.00
#
_symmetry.space_group_name_H-M   'P 1'
#
loop_
_entity.id
_entity.type
_entity.pdbx_description
1 polymer ?
#
loop_
_entity_poly.entity_id
_entity_poly.type
_entity_poly.pdbx_seq_one_letter_code
_entity_poly.pdbx_strand_id
1 'polypeptide(L)'
;LKDLIKRSIKKKFIIISAHNNNIPNSRNIFLKFLRSQNYSYAGFLDDDCFVNSKWLSNMIKFIESKNCDIVGGPQKHELKDNYFKDFYEILEPKRIHGQSVRWVATNNCFFSQEILKRTSTLFDEDFSNYGGSDQLFFSNFSKKNFSVKWNTTSYVTEKYQVERENKLWFFKRNFRYGYSGNKIDNKIYGNISNVVILSKICLLFIFFLLE
;
A
#
# COMPACT_ATOMS: atom_id res chain seq x y z
N LEU A 1 -19.48 -17.72 -2.22
CA LEU A 1 -18.22 -17.12 -2.68
C LEU A 1 -17.22 -18.18 -3.15
N LYS A 2 -16.89 -19.20 -2.33
CA LYS A 2 -15.95 -20.29 -2.72
C LYS A 2 -16.33 -20.95 -4.04
N ASP A 3 -17.59 -21.22 -4.28
CA ASP A 3 -18.07 -21.89 -5.50
C ASP A 3 -18.08 -20.96 -6.73
N LEU A 4 -18.35 -19.67 -6.53
CA LEU A 4 -18.22 -18.64 -7.57
C LEU A 4 -16.76 -18.50 -8.04
N ILE A 5 -15.84 -18.45 -7.10
CA ILE A 5 -14.41 -18.37 -7.39
C ILE A 5 -13.94 -19.62 -8.15
N LYS A 6 -14.35 -20.82 -7.70
CA LYS A 6 -14.01 -22.10 -8.39
C LYS A 6 -14.49 -22.13 -9.85
N ARG A 7 -15.65 -21.56 -10.16
CA ARG A 7 -16.20 -21.51 -11.52
C ARG A 7 -15.47 -20.53 -12.43
N SER A 8 -14.93 -19.45 -11.85
CA SER A 8 -14.30 -18.36 -12.61
C SER A 8 -12.81 -18.54 -12.86
N ILE A 9 -12.11 -19.32 -12.05
CA ILE A 9 -10.66 -19.47 -12.12
C ILE A 9 -10.28 -20.88 -12.57
N LYS A 10 -9.71 -21.00 -13.76
CA LYS A 10 -9.17 -22.28 -14.31
C LYS A 10 -7.87 -22.74 -13.65
N LYS A 11 -7.24 -21.92 -12.79
CA LYS A 11 -5.97 -22.22 -12.13
C LYS A 11 -6.18 -22.65 -10.68
N LYS A 12 -5.22 -23.42 -10.13
CA LYS A 12 -5.22 -23.80 -8.71
C LYS A 12 -5.16 -22.54 -7.83
N PHE A 13 -6.04 -22.43 -6.85
CA PHE A 13 -6.06 -21.37 -5.88
C PHE A 13 -6.26 -21.95 -4.47
N ILE A 14 -5.83 -21.21 -3.47
CA ILE A 14 -5.92 -21.54 -2.05
C ILE A 14 -6.75 -20.46 -1.37
N ILE A 15 -7.75 -20.87 -0.60
CA ILE A 15 -8.55 -19.95 0.22
C ILE A 15 -8.08 -20.09 1.67
N ILE A 16 -7.59 -19.00 2.23
CA ILE A 16 -7.20 -18.91 3.62
C ILE A 16 -8.24 -18.03 4.33
N SER A 17 -8.92 -18.60 5.32
CA SER A 17 -9.93 -17.87 6.08
C SER A 17 -9.29 -17.13 7.25
N ALA A 18 -9.61 -15.84 7.38
CA ALA A 18 -9.33 -15.07 8.59
C ALA A 18 -10.64 -14.93 9.38
N HIS A 19 -10.62 -15.32 10.65
CA HIS A 19 -11.82 -15.39 11.49
C HIS A 19 -12.24 -14.07 12.14
N ASN A 20 -11.50 -12.99 11.89
CA ASN A 20 -11.79 -11.65 12.39
C ASN A 20 -11.74 -10.61 11.25
N ASN A 21 -12.49 -9.53 11.40
CA ASN A 21 -12.51 -8.42 10.43
C ASN A 21 -11.29 -7.49 10.56
N ASN A 22 -10.12 -8.02 10.94
CA ASN A 22 -8.89 -7.29 11.13
C ASN A 22 -8.00 -7.44 9.89
N ILE A 23 -7.92 -6.40 9.06
CA ILE A 23 -7.13 -6.42 7.80
C ILE A 23 -5.65 -6.72 8.07
N PRO A 24 -4.94 -6.05 9.01
CA PRO A 24 -3.57 -6.42 9.40
C PRO A 24 -3.41 -7.89 9.77
N ASN A 25 -4.32 -8.44 10.57
CA ASN A 25 -4.27 -9.85 10.96
C ASN A 25 -4.43 -10.78 9.75
N SER A 26 -5.38 -10.50 8.86
CA SER A 26 -5.57 -11.29 7.62
C SER A 26 -4.30 -11.30 6.77
N ARG A 27 -3.63 -10.16 6.64
CA ARG A 27 -2.33 -10.05 5.94
C ARG A 27 -1.23 -10.83 6.67
N ASN A 28 -1.21 -10.82 8.00
CA ASN A 28 -0.26 -11.59 8.81
C ASN A 28 -0.44 -13.10 8.63
N ILE A 29 -1.68 -13.59 8.56
CA ILE A 29 -1.99 -14.99 8.24
C ILE A 29 -1.41 -15.36 6.87
N PHE A 30 -1.59 -14.51 5.86
CA PHE A 30 -1.01 -14.72 4.54
C PHE A 30 0.53 -14.72 4.57
N LEU A 31 1.17 -13.80 5.28
CA LEU A 31 2.64 -13.78 5.42
C LEU A 31 3.17 -15.04 6.12
N LYS A 32 2.47 -15.53 7.15
CA LYS A 32 2.82 -16.80 7.83
C LYS A 32 2.70 -17.99 6.86
N PHE A 33 1.64 -18.04 6.06
CA PHE A 33 1.48 -19.04 5.01
C PHE A 33 2.61 -18.95 3.98
N LEU A 34 2.95 -17.77 3.49
CA LEU A 34 4.04 -17.59 2.52
C LEU A 34 5.38 -18.09 3.04
N ARG A 35 5.69 -17.89 4.34
CA ARG A 35 6.93 -18.38 4.94
C ARG A 35 7.06 -19.90 4.92
N SER A 36 5.95 -20.64 4.92
CA SER A 36 5.93 -22.09 4.81
C SER A 36 6.00 -22.60 3.36
N GLN A 37 5.97 -21.70 2.37
CA GLN A 37 6.00 -22.03 0.95
C GLN A 37 7.34 -21.68 0.31
N ASN A 38 7.59 -22.25 -0.85
CA ASN A 38 8.80 -21.95 -1.63
C ASN A 38 8.43 -21.24 -2.94
N TYR A 39 7.99 -19.99 -2.85
CA TYR A 39 7.76 -19.11 -3.98
C TYR A 39 8.97 -18.19 -4.18
N SER A 40 9.18 -17.70 -5.41
CA SER A 40 10.21 -16.68 -5.69
C SER A 40 9.71 -15.29 -5.30
N TYR A 41 8.43 -15.03 -5.55
CA TYR A 41 7.79 -13.73 -5.35
C TYR A 41 6.43 -13.88 -4.73
N ALA A 42 5.98 -12.81 -4.08
CA ALA A 42 4.63 -12.64 -3.56
C ALA A 42 4.17 -11.20 -3.71
N GLY A 43 2.88 -10.95 -3.58
CA GLY A 43 2.33 -9.61 -3.64
C GLY A 43 0.97 -9.52 -3.00
N PHE A 44 0.52 -8.30 -2.82
CA PHE A 44 -0.84 -8.00 -2.39
C PHE A 44 -1.57 -7.25 -3.50
N LEU A 45 -2.83 -7.56 -3.63
CA LEU A 45 -3.79 -6.89 -4.50
C LEU A 45 -5.13 -6.88 -3.79
N ASP A 46 -5.80 -5.73 -3.73
CA ASP A 46 -7.12 -5.64 -3.13
C ASP A 46 -8.19 -6.21 -4.08
N ASP A 47 -9.28 -6.73 -3.54
CA ASP A 47 -10.34 -7.42 -4.27
C ASP A 47 -11.23 -6.48 -5.11
N ASP A 48 -11.15 -5.18 -4.87
CA ASP A 48 -11.79 -4.12 -5.65
C ASP A 48 -10.86 -3.49 -6.71
N CYS A 49 -9.66 -4.05 -6.89
CA CYS A 49 -8.67 -3.56 -7.85
C CYS A 49 -8.59 -4.45 -9.10
N PHE A 50 -8.50 -3.81 -10.25
CA PHE A 50 -8.28 -4.46 -11.55
C PHE A 50 -6.86 -4.21 -12.04
N VAL A 51 -6.27 -5.25 -12.61
CA VAL A 51 -4.94 -5.19 -13.22
C VAL A 51 -5.03 -5.46 -14.73
N ASN A 52 -4.12 -4.88 -15.50
CA ASN A 52 -3.98 -5.25 -16.90
C ASN A 52 -3.22 -6.59 -17.05
N SER A 53 -3.30 -7.21 -18.22
CA SER A 53 -2.69 -8.51 -18.51
C SER A 53 -1.15 -8.54 -18.36
N LYS A 54 -0.49 -7.40 -18.41
CA LYS A 54 0.97 -7.27 -18.28
C LYS A 54 1.42 -6.91 -16.86
N TRP A 55 0.50 -6.69 -15.92
CA TRP A 55 0.80 -6.22 -14.58
C TRP A 55 1.85 -7.12 -13.89
N LEU A 56 1.60 -8.42 -13.81
CA LEU A 56 2.49 -9.36 -13.14
C LEU A 56 3.87 -9.43 -13.82
N SER A 57 3.90 -9.53 -15.14
CA SER A 57 5.16 -9.57 -15.89
C SER A 57 5.97 -8.29 -15.74
N ASN A 58 5.31 -7.13 -15.68
CA ASN A 58 5.97 -5.85 -15.45
C ASN A 58 6.52 -5.74 -14.02
N MET A 59 5.82 -6.26 -13.00
CA MET A 59 6.31 -6.29 -11.62
C MET A 59 7.56 -7.17 -11.49
N ILE A 60 7.54 -8.38 -12.06
CA ILE A 60 8.69 -9.31 -12.02
C ILE A 60 9.89 -8.69 -12.74
N LYS A 61 9.73 -8.26 -14.00
CA LYS A 61 10.81 -7.62 -14.78
C LYS A 61 11.39 -6.41 -14.06
N PHE A 62 10.55 -5.62 -13.39
CA PHE A 62 11.01 -4.45 -12.68
C PHE A 62 11.86 -4.82 -11.46
N ILE A 63 11.43 -5.78 -10.62
CA ILE A 63 12.20 -6.26 -9.47
C ILE A 63 13.57 -6.75 -9.92
N GLU A 64 13.60 -7.58 -10.96
CA GLU A 64 14.84 -8.16 -11.50
C GLU A 64 15.77 -7.08 -12.09
N SER A 65 15.24 -6.20 -12.95
CA SER A 65 16.05 -5.18 -13.63
C SER A 65 16.57 -4.07 -12.70
N LYS A 66 15.83 -3.76 -11.63
CA LYS A 66 16.20 -2.72 -10.67
C LYS A 66 16.87 -3.28 -9.42
N ASN A 67 17.02 -4.61 -9.33
CA ASN A 67 17.55 -5.32 -8.17
C ASN A 67 16.99 -4.76 -6.86
N CYS A 68 15.66 -4.76 -6.75
CA CYS A 68 14.96 -4.26 -5.57
C CYS A 68 14.19 -5.36 -4.85
N ASP A 69 13.98 -5.19 -3.56
CA ASP A 69 13.31 -6.18 -2.72
C ASP A 69 11.79 -6.08 -2.81
N ILE A 70 11.29 -4.84 -2.93
CA ILE A 70 9.86 -4.51 -2.90
C ILE A 70 9.56 -3.48 -3.99
N VAL A 71 8.45 -3.67 -4.69
CA VAL A 71 7.95 -2.73 -5.68
C VAL A 71 6.47 -2.42 -5.44
N GLY A 72 6.10 -1.16 -5.56
CA GLY A 72 4.72 -0.71 -5.64
C GLY A 72 4.45 0.06 -6.91
N GLY A 73 3.19 0.23 -7.24
CA GLY A 73 2.75 0.97 -8.42
C GLY A 73 1.56 1.89 -8.13
N PRO A 74 1.20 2.75 -9.09
CA PRO A 74 0.09 3.69 -8.95
C PRO A 74 -1.26 2.98 -8.80
N GLN A 75 -2.17 3.66 -8.13
CA GLN A 75 -3.58 3.32 -8.06
C GLN A 75 -4.36 4.39 -8.83
N LYS A 76 -5.15 3.98 -9.80
CA LYS A 76 -6.08 4.85 -10.52
C LYS A 76 -7.47 4.65 -9.94
N HIS A 77 -8.19 5.74 -9.70
CA HIS A 77 -9.56 5.70 -9.23
C HIS A 77 -10.51 5.88 -10.40
N GLU A 78 -11.50 5.02 -10.52
CA GLU A 78 -12.64 5.25 -11.42
C GLU A 78 -13.61 6.22 -10.74
N LEU A 79 -13.47 7.51 -11.01
CA LEU A 79 -14.33 8.56 -10.50
C LEU A 79 -15.16 9.14 -11.65
N LYS A 80 -16.41 9.51 -11.39
CA LYS A 80 -17.32 10.12 -12.36
C LYS A 80 -17.27 11.64 -12.30
N ASP A 81 -17.17 12.19 -11.10
CA ASP A 81 -17.12 13.63 -10.87
C ASP A 81 -15.68 14.15 -11.02
N ASN A 82 -15.47 15.12 -11.91
CA ASN A 82 -14.17 15.73 -12.16
C ASN A 82 -13.61 16.47 -10.95
N TYR A 83 -14.46 17.10 -10.13
CA TYR A 83 -14.03 17.76 -8.90
C TYR A 83 -13.26 16.79 -7.97
N PHE A 84 -13.76 15.56 -7.81
CA PHE A 84 -13.06 14.57 -6.98
C PHE A 84 -11.82 14.02 -7.69
N LYS A 85 -11.82 13.88 -9.03
CA LYS A 85 -10.62 13.49 -9.79
C LYS A 85 -9.46 14.45 -9.53
N ASP A 86 -9.70 15.74 -9.64
CA ASP A 86 -8.70 16.78 -9.41
C ASP A 86 -8.13 16.70 -8.00
N PHE A 87 -8.98 16.49 -6.98
CA PHE A 87 -8.54 16.30 -5.60
C PHE A 87 -7.65 15.08 -5.42
N TYR A 88 -8.02 13.95 -6.00
CA TYR A 88 -7.19 12.74 -5.91
C TYR A 88 -5.86 12.92 -6.63
N GLU A 89 -5.83 13.59 -7.78
CA GLU A 89 -4.60 13.89 -8.52
C GLU A 89 -3.65 14.83 -7.76
N ILE A 90 -4.20 15.83 -7.06
CA ILE A 90 -3.42 16.76 -6.22
C ILE A 90 -2.81 16.02 -5.02
N LEU A 91 -3.58 15.13 -4.38
CA LEU A 91 -3.16 14.43 -3.18
C LEU A 91 -2.27 13.21 -3.46
N GLU A 92 -2.26 12.69 -4.70
CA GLU A 92 -1.42 11.56 -5.05
C GLU A 92 0.06 11.99 -5.14
N PRO A 93 0.97 11.33 -4.39
CA PRO A 93 2.38 11.65 -4.47
C PRO A 93 2.91 11.43 -5.90
N LYS A 94 3.43 12.48 -6.53
CA LYS A 94 4.05 12.39 -7.86
C LYS A 94 5.38 11.63 -7.76
N ARG A 95 5.35 10.32 -8.00
CA ARG A 95 6.51 9.43 -7.96
C ARG A 95 6.97 9.09 -9.37
N ILE A 96 8.28 9.10 -9.59
CA ILE A 96 8.86 8.73 -10.88
C ILE A 96 9.23 7.24 -10.94
N HIS A 97 9.32 6.72 -12.16
CA HIS A 97 9.69 5.32 -12.41
C HIS A 97 11.10 5.01 -11.88
N GLY A 98 11.22 3.98 -11.05
CA GLY A 98 12.49 3.58 -10.44
C GLY A 98 12.87 4.33 -9.17
N GLN A 99 12.10 5.33 -8.76
CA GLN A 99 12.34 6.09 -7.54
C GLN A 99 12.33 5.17 -6.30
N SER A 100 13.31 5.37 -5.41
CA SER A 100 13.27 4.78 -4.08
C SER A 100 12.19 5.46 -3.24
N VAL A 101 11.35 4.66 -2.60
CA VAL A 101 10.25 5.16 -1.77
C VAL A 101 10.31 4.52 -0.39
N ARG A 102 9.78 5.21 0.61
CA ARG A 102 9.78 4.69 1.98
C ARG A 102 8.76 3.58 2.20
N TRP A 103 7.66 3.62 1.46
CA TRP A 103 6.58 2.65 1.59
C TRP A 103 5.76 2.54 0.30
N VAL A 104 5.02 1.45 0.19
CA VAL A 104 4.06 1.18 -0.89
C VAL A 104 2.74 0.72 -0.28
N ALA A 105 1.65 0.83 -1.02
CA ALA A 105 0.34 0.36 -0.58
C ALA A 105 0.14 -1.13 -0.92
N THR A 106 -0.56 -1.85 -0.07
CA THR A 106 -0.84 -3.28 -0.28
C THR A 106 -1.80 -3.56 -1.41
N ASN A 107 -2.59 -2.59 -1.84
CA ASN A 107 -3.48 -2.76 -2.99
C ASN A 107 -2.74 -2.91 -4.32
N ASN A 108 -1.45 -2.55 -4.39
CA ASN A 108 -0.62 -2.66 -5.58
C ASN A 108 0.86 -2.81 -5.22
N CYS A 109 1.24 -3.95 -4.66
CA CYS A 109 2.63 -4.21 -4.35
C CYS A 109 3.05 -5.64 -4.66
N PHE A 110 4.36 -5.80 -4.90
CA PHE A 110 5.00 -7.06 -5.19
C PHE A 110 6.39 -7.11 -4.57
N PHE A 111 6.84 -8.26 -4.11
CA PHE A 111 8.11 -8.38 -3.40
C PHE A 111 8.75 -9.77 -3.58
N SER A 112 10.07 -9.82 -3.46
CA SER A 112 10.80 -11.08 -3.36
C SER A 112 10.43 -11.77 -2.04
N GLN A 113 10.11 -13.07 -2.10
CA GLN A 113 9.82 -13.84 -0.88
C GLN A 113 11.05 -13.93 0.05
N GLU A 114 12.24 -13.71 -0.47
CA GLU A 114 13.48 -13.71 0.31
C GLU A 114 13.45 -12.71 1.47
N ILE A 115 12.72 -11.57 1.32
CA ILE A 115 12.55 -10.61 2.41
C ILE A 115 11.90 -11.25 3.65
N LEU A 116 11.00 -12.22 3.46
CA LEU A 116 10.30 -12.89 4.57
C LEU A 116 11.20 -13.85 5.34
N LYS A 117 12.28 -14.35 4.72
CA LYS A 117 13.31 -15.16 5.38
C LYS A 117 14.27 -14.29 6.20
N ARG A 118 14.52 -13.06 5.73
CA ARG A 118 15.46 -12.12 6.36
C ARG A 118 14.86 -11.33 7.52
N THR A 119 13.54 -11.37 7.71
CA THR A 119 12.87 -10.64 8.80
C THR A 119 11.58 -11.31 9.24
N SER A 120 11.27 -11.20 10.53
CA SER A 120 9.98 -11.61 11.12
C SER A 120 8.93 -10.48 11.12
N THR A 121 9.20 -9.35 10.46
CA THR A 121 8.28 -8.19 10.43
C THR A 121 6.87 -8.63 10.01
N LEU A 122 5.88 -8.17 10.76
CA LEU A 122 4.45 -8.37 10.54
C LEU A 122 3.74 -7.01 10.47
N PHE A 123 2.51 -7.02 9.95
CA PHE A 123 1.62 -5.87 10.05
C PHE A 123 1.22 -5.65 11.51
N ASP A 124 1.22 -4.39 11.91
CA ASP A 124 0.83 -4.00 13.26
C ASP A 124 -0.71 -3.99 13.37
N GLU A 125 -1.24 -4.85 14.23
CA GLU A 125 -2.68 -5.05 14.39
C GLU A 125 -3.39 -3.89 15.10
N ASP A 126 -2.67 -3.02 15.81
CA ASP A 126 -3.20 -1.80 16.38
C ASP A 126 -3.76 -0.84 15.30
N PHE A 127 -3.31 -1.01 14.05
CA PHE A 127 -3.77 -0.21 12.91
C PHE A 127 -5.06 -0.72 12.25
N SER A 128 -5.72 -1.72 12.82
CA SER A 128 -6.96 -2.28 12.26
C SER A 128 -8.07 -1.25 12.06
N ASN A 129 -8.22 -0.32 12.99
CA ASN A 129 -9.28 0.70 12.99
C ASN A 129 -8.85 2.04 12.37
N TYR A 130 -7.54 2.27 12.20
CA TYR A 130 -7.02 3.59 11.81
C TYR A 130 -6.56 3.64 10.36
N GLY A 131 -6.25 2.50 9.75
CA GLY A 131 -5.57 2.43 8.47
C GLY A 131 -4.09 2.76 8.58
N GLY A 132 -3.34 2.65 7.48
CA GLY A 132 -1.90 2.94 7.45
C GLY A 132 -1.00 1.78 7.92
N SER A 133 -1.57 0.59 8.17
CA SER A 133 -0.79 -0.61 8.51
C SER A 133 0.23 -0.99 7.45
N ASP A 134 -0.10 -0.79 6.18
CA ASP A 134 0.79 -0.98 5.03
C ASP A 134 1.93 0.03 5.01
N GLN A 135 1.63 1.30 5.24
CA GLN A 135 2.65 2.35 5.33
C GLN A 135 3.67 2.05 6.44
N LEU A 136 3.21 1.66 7.63
CA LEU A 136 4.11 1.28 8.73
C LEU A 136 4.91 0.03 8.37
N PHE A 137 4.24 -1.01 7.86
CA PHE A 137 4.87 -2.28 7.49
C PHE A 137 6.03 -2.08 6.52
N PHE A 138 5.80 -1.44 5.38
CA PHE A 138 6.83 -1.22 4.37
C PHE A 138 7.89 -0.19 4.81
N SER A 139 7.53 0.81 5.62
CA SER A 139 8.52 1.73 6.21
C SER A 139 9.50 1.00 7.13
N ASN A 140 9.07 -0.05 7.83
CA ASN A 140 9.95 -0.87 8.64
C ASN A 140 10.95 -1.68 7.79
N PHE A 141 10.57 -2.11 6.58
CA PHE A 141 11.51 -2.72 5.64
C PHE A 141 12.54 -1.70 5.13
N SER A 142 12.08 -0.52 4.73
CA SER A 142 12.97 0.57 4.31
C SER A 142 13.99 0.94 5.41
N LYS A 143 13.58 1.00 6.67
CA LYS A 143 14.49 1.21 7.82
C LYS A 143 15.53 0.10 8.00
N LYS A 144 15.21 -1.12 7.58
CA LYS A 144 16.11 -2.28 7.61
C LYS A 144 16.95 -2.40 6.32
N ASN A 145 17.06 -1.34 5.54
CA ASN A 145 17.83 -1.25 4.30
C ASN A 145 17.34 -2.18 3.18
N PHE A 146 16.08 -2.60 3.19
CA PHE A 146 15.49 -3.23 2.02
C PHE A 146 15.17 -2.17 0.95
N SER A 147 15.44 -2.51 -0.30
CA SER A 147 15.19 -1.62 -1.44
C SER A 147 13.72 -1.61 -1.83
N VAL A 148 13.04 -0.49 -1.55
CA VAL A 148 11.63 -0.27 -1.92
C VAL A 148 11.57 0.72 -3.08
N LYS A 149 11.01 0.31 -4.24
CA LYS A 149 10.99 1.14 -5.44
C LYS A 149 9.59 1.29 -6.05
N TRP A 150 9.43 2.30 -6.89
CA TRP A 150 8.16 2.64 -7.54
C TRP A 150 8.17 2.32 -9.02
N ASN A 151 7.16 1.56 -9.46
CA ASN A 151 6.97 1.17 -10.87
C ASN A 151 5.72 1.84 -11.43
N THR A 152 5.88 2.87 -12.25
CA THR A 152 4.75 3.61 -12.85
C THR A 152 4.01 2.82 -13.94
N THR A 153 4.57 1.73 -14.46
CA THR A 153 3.96 0.94 -15.55
C THR A 153 3.03 -0.16 -15.07
N SER A 154 3.06 -0.48 -13.78
CA SER A 154 2.23 -1.51 -13.16
C SER A 154 1.18 -0.86 -12.26
N TYR A 155 0.25 -0.14 -12.86
CA TYR A 155 -0.87 0.45 -12.12
C TYR A 155 -2.01 -0.54 -11.91
N VAL A 156 -2.78 -0.31 -10.87
CA VAL A 156 -4.09 -0.92 -10.65
C VAL A 156 -5.18 0.13 -10.85
N THR A 157 -6.36 -0.33 -11.25
CA THR A 157 -7.56 0.52 -11.32
C THR A 157 -8.53 0.06 -10.25
N GLU A 158 -8.85 0.94 -9.33
CA GLU A 158 -9.82 0.66 -8.27
C GLU A 158 -11.23 0.89 -8.78
N LYS A 159 -12.12 -0.07 -8.50
CA LYS A 159 -13.51 0.00 -8.89
C LYS A 159 -14.18 1.23 -8.28
N TYR A 160 -15.01 1.87 -9.11
CA TYR A 160 -15.85 2.99 -8.68
C TYR A 160 -16.68 2.67 -7.44
N GLN A 161 -16.64 3.55 -6.46
CA GLN A 161 -17.44 3.51 -5.25
C GLN A 161 -18.08 4.88 -5.05
N VAL A 162 -19.41 4.93 -5.14
CA VAL A 162 -20.18 6.19 -5.09
C VAL A 162 -19.95 6.98 -3.80
N GLU A 163 -19.66 6.30 -2.68
CA GLU A 163 -19.39 6.92 -1.39
C GLU A 163 -18.12 7.79 -1.40
N ARG A 164 -17.19 7.50 -2.32
CA ARG A 164 -15.92 8.23 -2.42
C ARG A 164 -16.05 9.59 -3.10
N GLU A 165 -17.15 9.83 -3.80
CA GLU A 165 -17.53 11.12 -4.36
C GLU A 165 -18.44 11.92 -3.40
N ASN A 166 -18.18 11.83 -2.11
CA ASN A 166 -18.88 12.57 -1.06
C ASN A 166 -17.89 13.40 -0.24
N LYS A 167 -18.15 14.71 -0.13
CA LYS A 167 -17.26 15.67 0.58
C LYS A 167 -17.01 15.27 2.04
N LEU A 168 -18.07 14.83 2.75
CA LEU A 168 -17.95 14.43 4.15
C LEU A 168 -17.12 13.16 4.30
N TRP A 169 -17.31 12.18 3.41
CA TRP A 169 -16.52 10.97 3.37
C TRP A 169 -15.04 11.28 3.11
N PHE A 170 -14.79 12.16 2.12
CA PHE A 170 -13.44 12.61 1.75
C PHE A 170 -12.75 13.31 2.93
N PHE A 171 -13.45 14.23 3.62
CA PHE A 171 -12.96 14.89 4.82
C PHE A 171 -12.61 13.89 5.93
N LYS A 172 -13.53 12.96 6.27
CA LYS A 172 -13.30 11.93 7.29
C LYS A 172 -12.11 11.03 6.95
N ARG A 173 -11.95 10.67 5.67
CA ARG A 173 -10.82 9.86 5.20
C ARG A 173 -9.49 10.59 5.39
N ASN A 174 -9.40 11.86 4.98
CA ASN A 174 -8.17 12.64 5.11
C ASN A 174 -7.84 12.93 6.58
N PHE A 175 -8.82 13.21 7.41
CA PHE A 175 -8.63 13.33 8.87
C PHE A 175 -8.04 12.04 9.47
N ARG A 176 -8.60 10.89 9.09
CA ARG A 176 -8.07 9.57 9.49
C ARG A 176 -6.63 9.37 9.02
N TYR A 177 -6.28 9.78 7.81
CA TYR A 177 -4.90 9.70 7.30
C TYR A 177 -3.94 10.56 8.10
N GLY A 178 -4.34 11.77 8.49
CA GLY A 178 -3.54 12.63 9.40
C GLY A 178 -3.30 11.96 10.74
N TYR A 179 -4.34 11.38 11.34
CA TYR A 179 -4.24 10.67 12.60
C TYR A 179 -3.35 9.43 12.53
N SER A 180 -3.56 8.57 11.52
CA SER A 180 -2.74 7.38 11.33
C SER A 180 -1.29 7.73 10.96
N GLY A 181 -1.08 8.79 10.17
CA GLY A 181 0.25 9.32 9.86
C GLY A 181 1.03 9.72 11.11
N ASN A 182 0.39 10.44 12.04
CA ASN A 182 1.00 10.78 13.34
C ASN A 182 1.40 9.52 14.12
N LYS A 183 0.51 8.53 14.23
CA LYS A 183 0.84 7.26 14.91
C LYS A 183 2.00 6.52 14.25
N ILE A 184 2.08 6.54 12.93
CA ILE A 184 3.17 5.93 12.18
C ILE A 184 4.48 6.67 12.47
N ASP A 185 4.48 8.00 12.43
CA ASP A 185 5.66 8.81 12.73
C ASP A 185 6.16 8.56 14.15
N ASN A 186 5.25 8.46 15.14
CA ASN A 186 5.60 8.09 16.51
C ASN A 186 6.26 6.70 16.61
N LYS A 187 5.74 5.69 15.92
CA LYS A 187 6.33 4.34 15.90
C LYS A 187 7.68 4.30 15.15
N ILE A 188 7.88 5.16 14.15
CA ILE A 188 9.10 5.20 13.35
C ILE A 188 10.18 6.05 13.98
N TYR A 189 9.85 7.22 14.49
CA TYR A 189 10.80 8.22 14.98
C TYR A 189 10.86 8.32 16.51
N GLY A 190 9.89 7.72 17.23
CA GLY A 190 9.85 7.78 18.69
C GLY A 190 9.78 9.21 19.20
N ASN A 191 10.65 9.57 20.11
CA ASN A 191 10.68 10.90 20.76
C ASN A 191 10.95 12.07 19.80
N ILE A 192 11.45 11.81 18.59
CA ILE A 192 11.72 12.84 17.57
C ILE A 192 10.47 13.10 16.72
N SER A 193 9.40 12.32 16.87
CA SER A 193 8.20 12.43 16.04
C SER A 193 7.57 13.83 16.05
N ASN A 194 7.54 14.50 17.21
CA ASN A 194 7.00 15.86 17.34
C ASN A 194 7.80 16.88 16.52
N VAL A 195 9.12 16.73 16.42
CA VAL A 195 9.98 17.58 15.59
C VAL A 195 9.67 17.35 14.11
N VAL A 196 9.47 16.09 13.70
CA VAL A 196 9.09 15.72 12.32
C VAL A 196 7.73 16.28 11.96
N ILE A 197 6.76 16.22 12.87
CA ILE A 197 5.42 16.78 12.68
C ILE A 197 5.47 18.30 12.54
N LEU A 198 6.17 18.98 13.46
CA LEU A 198 6.37 20.42 13.40
C LEU A 198 7.04 20.86 12.10
N SER A 199 8.07 20.15 11.65
CA SER A 199 8.73 20.46 10.36
C SER A 199 7.79 20.34 9.16
N LYS A 200 6.91 19.33 9.15
CA LYS A 200 5.88 19.17 8.11
C LYS A 200 4.86 20.31 8.13
N ILE A 201 4.43 20.73 9.32
CA ILE A 201 3.49 21.85 9.49
C ILE A 201 4.15 23.15 9.02
N CYS A 202 5.40 23.43 9.43
CA CYS A 202 6.13 24.63 9.00
C CYS A 202 6.30 24.68 7.46
N LEU A 203 6.63 23.54 6.82
CA LEU A 203 6.73 23.44 5.36
C LEU A 203 5.41 23.75 4.68
N LEU A 204 4.29 23.25 5.20
CA LEU A 204 2.96 23.54 4.67
C LEU A 204 2.62 25.03 4.82
N PHE A 205 2.95 25.67 5.95
CA PHE A 205 2.75 27.10 6.16
C PHE A 205 3.59 27.95 5.19
N ILE A 206 4.86 27.59 4.97
CA ILE A 206 5.72 28.28 4.00
C ILE A 206 5.14 28.16 2.59
N PHE A 207 4.66 26.98 2.22
CA PHE A 207 4.01 26.76 0.92
C PHE A 207 2.76 27.64 0.73
N PHE A 208 1.95 27.78 1.79
CA PHE A 208 0.73 28.61 1.79
C PHE A 208 0.99 30.12 1.75
N LEU A 209 2.18 30.56 2.18
CA LEU A 209 2.57 31.98 2.15
C LEU A 209 3.26 32.39 0.83
N LEU A 210 3.61 31.42 -0.02
CA LEU A 210 4.28 31.64 -1.30
C LEU A 210 3.34 31.55 -2.50
N GLU A 211 2.06 31.17 -2.31
CA GLU A 211 0.96 31.27 -3.27
C GLU A 211 0.14 32.56 -3.05
#